data_a195268b5a3534365882aef40a5499b2
#
_entry.id   a195268b5a3534365882aef40a5499b2
#
_cell.length_a   1.000
_cell.length_b   1.000
_cell.length_c   1.000
_cell.angle_alpha   90.00
_cell.angle_beta   90.00
_cell.angle_gamma   90.00
#
_symmetry.space_group_name_H-M   'P 1'
#
loop_
_entity.id
_entity.type
_entity.pdbx_description
1 polymer ?
#
loop_
_entity_poly.entity_id
_entity_poly.type
_entity_poly.pdbx_seq_one_letter_code
_entity_poly.pdbx_strand_id
1 'polypeptide(L)'
;MPTTYSPYASPYAGEMPAREKIVDVNTADPSLAVERHLRFATARLGLCLSPGATILDFGCGLGSSVRALLAQGYDAFGVDVLEYWDRDFDKYWLAEEKPPLEVAVRLKAADPADYRLPFEDGTFDFCFSDQVFEHVFDYKTIMSEIVRVLKPGAISVHNFPGPNNFMEGHVNLPFPWLCFSRSYLTLCAWISVLRGTESDWRARVRSNTGIMRFNNYPTKAKLRRIARSAGVDISFVEVEAFIFRGGGRAAPMLEWLRKIKLDRLAVRIAGVVMLQRYMILKARHQVAAEFP
;
A
#
# COMPACT_ATOMS: atom_id res chain seq x y z
N MET A 1 -37.90 8.43 -9.10
CA MET A 1 -36.85 7.64 -9.77
C MET A 1 -35.82 7.30 -8.71
N PRO A 2 -35.51 6.04 -8.42
CA PRO A 2 -34.49 5.71 -7.42
C PRO A 2 -33.14 5.98 -8.05
N THR A 3 -32.35 6.84 -7.42
CA THR A 3 -30.93 7.05 -7.70
C THR A 3 -30.20 5.73 -7.45
N THR A 4 -29.75 5.09 -8.50
CA THR A 4 -28.86 3.92 -8.44
C THR A 4 -27.57 4.35 -7.74
N TYR A 5 -27.40 3.91 -6.51
CA TYR A 5 -26.17 4.04 -5.75
C TYR A 5 -25.10 3.21 -6.48
N SER A 6 -24.19 3.86 -7.17
CA SER A 6 -23.00 3.20 -7.67
C SER A 6 -22.13 2.87 -6.45
N PRO A 7 -21.80 1.60 -6.17
CA PRO A 7 -20.91 1.23 -5.08
C PRO A 7 -19.46 1.71 -5.30
N TYR A 8 -19.20 2.32 -6.45
CA TYR A 8 -17.90 2.87 -6.89
C TYR A 8 -17.94 4.39 -7.07
N ALA A 9 -18.97 5.08 -6.54
CA ALA A 9 -18.88 6.53 -6.45
C ALA A 9 -17.65 6.87 -5.61
N SER A 10 -16.67 7.52 -6.25
CA SER A 10 -15.43 7.94 -5.60
C SER A 10 -15.75 8.59 -4.25
N PRO A 11 -15.19 8.12 -3.15
CA PRO A 11 -15.40 8.75 -1.85
C PRO A 11 -14.80 10.16 -1.80
N TYR A 12 -14.05 10.58 -2.85
CA TYR A 12 -13.39 11.88 -2.97
C TYR A 12 -14.29 13.00 -3.51
N ALA A 13 -15.56 12.71 -3.87
CA ALA A 13 -16.52 13.71 -4.34
C ALA A 13 -17.00 14.74 -3.28
N GLY A 14 -16.40 14.76 -2.09
CA GLY A 14 -16.62 15.75 -1.05
C GLY A 14 -15.35 16.51 -0.72
N GLU A 15 -15.46 17.79 -0.31
CA GLU A 15 -14.32 18.57 0.17
C GLU A 15 -13.57 17.77 1.24
N MET A 16 -12.33 17.39 0.93
CA MET A 16 -11.43 16.90 1.97
C MET A 16 -11.19 18.05 2.96
N PRO A 17 -11.26 17.79 4.27
CA PRO A 17 -10.84 18.79 5.23
C PRO A 17 -9.44 19.27 4.87
N ALA A 18 -9.23 20.59 4.93
CA ALA A 18 -7.93 21.19 4.72
C ALA A 18 -6.90 20.35 5.50
N ARG A 19 -5.83 19.96 4.84
CA ARG A 19 -4.74 19.18 5.42
C ARG A 19 -4.09 20.01 6.53
N GLU A 20 -4.72 20.11 7.69
CA GLU A 20 -3.98 20.40 8.91
C GLU A 20 -2.99 19.26 9.07
N LYS A 21 -1.72 19.60 8.79
CA LYS A 21 -0.52 18.80 9.06
C LYS A 21 -0.84 17.38 9.49
N ILE A 22 -1.11 16.48 8.51
CA ILE A 22 -0.79 15.09 8.72
C ILE A 22 0.72 15.13 8.92
N VAL A 23 1.13 15.15 10.18
CA VAL A 23 2.52 14.95 10.55
C VAL A 23 2.84 13.59 9.96
N ASP A 24 3.63 13.62 8.90
CA ASP A 24 4.10 12.45 8.20
C ASP A 24 4.78 11.55 9.24
N VAL A 25 4.06 10.54 9.71
CA VAL A 25 4.57 9.56 10.68
C VAL A 25 5.61 8.64 10.03
N ASN A 26 5.83 8.83 8.73
CA ASN A 26 6.82 8.12 7.93
C ASN A 26 7.80 9.09 7.25
N THR A 27 8.60 9.80 8.05
CA THR A 27 9.84 10.41 7.58
C THR A 27 10.94 9.39 7.26
N ALA A 28 10.59 8.16 6.92
CA ALA A 28 11.52 7.26 6.29
C ALA A 28 11.71 7.74 4.85
N ASP A 29 12.91 8.16 4.52
CA ASP A 29 13.34 8.49 3.17
C ASP A 29 12.72 7.48 2.17
N PRO A 30 11.92 7.93 1.20
CA PRO A 30 11.27 7.04 0.22
C PRO A 30 12.27 6.14 -0.52
N SER A 31 13.51 6.61 -0.70
CA SER A 31 14.60 5.80 -1.24
C SER A 31 14.87 4.55 -0.42
N LEU A 32 14.76 4.65 0.90
CA LEU A 32 14.93 3.50 1.82
C LEU A 32 13.78 2.50 1.71
N ALA A 33 12.56 2.96 1.39
CA ALA A 33 11.43 2.06 1.19
C ALA A 33 11.62 1.23 -0.08
N VAL A 34 11.97 1.88 -1.19
CA VAL A 34 12.29 1.23 -2.46
C VAL A 34 13.43 0.24 -2.29
N GLU A 35 14.55 0.67 -1.69
CA GLU A 35 15.69 -0.20 -1.46
C GLU A 35 15.31 -1.44 -0.65
N ARG A 36 14.46 -1.30 0.36
CA ARG A 36 13.96 -2.44 1.14
C ARG A 36 13.19 -3.44 0.30
N HIS A 37 12.31 -2.98 -0.59
CA HIS A 37 11.53 -3.86 -1.47
C HIS A 37 12.43 -4.58 -2.46
N LEU A 38 13.34 -3.88 -3.12
CA LEU A 38 14.29 -4.45 -4.07
C LEU A 38 15.21 -5.46 -3.39
N ARG A 39 15.85 -5.10 -2.27
CA ARG A 39 16.76 -6.01 -1.53
C ARG A 39 16.04 -7.25 -1.03
N PHE A 40 14.80 -7.11 -0.53
CA PHE A 40 14.01 -8.26 -0.10
C PHE A 40 13.65 -9.16 -1.30
N ALA A 41 13.16 -8.58 -2.40
CA ALA A 41 12.76 -9.33 -3.58
C ALA A 41 13.98 -10.06 -4.20
N THR A 42 15.12 -9.40 -4.31
CA THR A 42 16.36 -10.02 -4.80
C THR A 42 16.86 -11.15 -3.88
N ALA A 43 16.94 -10.88 -2.58
CA ALA A 43 17.55 -11.83 -1.64
C ALA A 43 16.64 -13.02 -1.28
N ARG A 44 15.32 -12.88 -1.39
CA ARG A 44 14.35 -13.86 -0.87
C ARG A 44 13.36 -14.39 -1.91
N LEU A 45 13.13 -13.67 -2.99
CA LEU A 45 12.17 -14.05 -4.02
C LEU A 45 12.84 -14.43 -5.34
N GLY A 46 14.17 -14.33 -5.41
CA GLY A 46 14.94 -14.64 -6.62
C GLY A 46 14.78 -13.60 -7.74
N LEU A 47 14.36 -12.38 -7.40
CA LEU A 47 14.26 -11.30 -8.38
C LEU A 47 15.66 -10.92 -8.87
N CYS A 48 15.86 -10.97 -10.19
CA CYS A 48 17.08 -10.52 -10.83
C CYS A 48 16.71 -9.39 -11.81
N LEU A 49 17.07 -8.16 -11.44
CA LEU A 49 16.87 -6.99 -12.29
C LEU A 49 18.19 -6.58 -12.93
N SER A 50 18.17 -6.44 -14.25
CA SER A 50 19.29 -5.88 -15.01
C SER A 50 19.28 -4.35 -14.90
N PRO A 51 20.43 -3.67 -15.11
CA PRO A 51 20.44 -2.23 -15.31
C PRO A 51 19.44 -1.84 -16.42
N GLY A 52 18.66 -0.79 -16.20
CA GLY A 52 17.61 -0.36 -17.11
C GLY A 52 16.32 -1.19 -17.05
N ALA A 53 16.18 -2.15 -16.11
CA ALA A 53 14.93 -2.86 -15.92
C ALA A 53 13.76 -1.90 -15.65
N THR A 54 12.60 -2.21 -16.22
CA THR A 54 11.41 -1.36 -16.11
C THR A 54 10.64 -1.67 -14.83
N ILE A 55 10.47 -0.68 -13.96
CA ILE A 55 9.85 -0.83 -12.63
C ILE A 55 8.65 0.08 -12.47
N LEU A 56 7.54 -0.46 -11.93
CA LEU A 56 6.34 0.28 -11.59
C LEU A 56 6.22 0.49 -10.08
N ASP A 57 6.07 1.76 -9.66
CA ASP A 57 5.59 2.16 -8.34
C ASP A 57 4.07 2.37 -8.40
N PHE A 58 3.31 1.44 -7.86
CA PHE A 58 1.85 1.51 -7.80
C PHE A 58 1.40 2.24 -6.53
N GLY A 59 0.74 3.38 -6.69
CA GLY A 59 0.43 4.33 -5.63
C GLY A 59 1.64 5.22 -5.32
N CYS A 60 2.25 5.76 -6.37
CA CYS A 60 3.54 6.45 -6.31
C CYS A 60 3.49 7.84 -5.66
N GLY A 61 2.29 8.37 -5.39
CA GLY A 61 2.15 9.75 -4.88
C GLY A 61 2.94 10.72 -5.75
N LEU A 62 3.93 11.35 -5.17
CA LEU A 62 4.75 12.39 -5.80
C LEU A 62 5.94 11.88 -6.60
N GLY A 63 6.06 10.56 -6.72
CA GLY A 63 7.14 9.95 -7.46
C GLY A 63 8.50 9.96 -6.77
N SER A 64 8.54 10.11 -5.44
CA SER A 64 9.82 10.06 -4.71
C SER A 64 10.54 8.74 -4.90
N SER A 65 9.83 7.61 -4.90
CA SER A 65 10.37 6.30 -5.20
C SER A 65 10.83 6.18 -6.66
N VAL A 66 10.04 6.75 -7.59
CA VAL A 66 10.41 6.79 -9.02
C VAL A 66 11.73 7.53 -9.21
N ARG A 67 11.89 8.70 -8.57
CA ARG A 67 13.14 9.45 -8.60
C ARG A 67 14.33 8.63 -8.06
N ALA A 68 14.14 7.93 -6.95
CA ALA A 68 15.19 7.11 -6.36
C ALA A 68 15.59 5.93 -7.26
N LEU A 69 14.63 5.33 -7.98
CA LEU A 69 14.89 4.26 -8.94
C LEU A 69 15.63 4.76 -10.19
N LEU A 70 15.20 5.90 -10.72
CA LEU A 70 15.89 6.55 -11.86
C LEU A 70 17.36 6.86 -11.51
N ALA A 71 17.62 7.36 -10.30
CA ALA A 71 18.98 7.62 -9.82
C ALA A 71 19.83 6.34 -9.70
N GLN A 72 19.20 5.17 -9.53
CA GLN A 72 19.86 3.86 -9.52
C GLN A 72 20.00 3.23 -10.91
N GLY A 73 19.57 3.93 -11.97
CA GLY A 73 19.71 3.47 -13.36
C GLY A 73 18.58 2.54 -13.82
N TYR A 74 17.47 2.46 -13.11
CA TYR A 74 16.26 1.74 -13.58
C TYR A 74 15.40 2.63 -14.47
N ASP A 75 14.60 2.02 -15.35
CA ASP A 75 13.56 2.70 -16.12
C ASP A 75 12.24 2.69 -15.32
N ALA A 76 12.07 3.67 -14.43
CA ALA A 76 11.00 3.67 -13.45
C ALA A 76 9.80 4.54 -13.86
N PHE A 77 8.60 4.05 -13.55
CA PHE A 77 7.33 4.72 -13.73
C PHE A 77 6.52 4.67 -12.45
N GLY A 78 5.63 5.64 -12.28
CA GLY A 78 4.67 5.68 -11.19
C GLY A 78 3.24 5.81 -11.68
N VAL A 79 2.31 5.25 -10.93
CA VAL A 79 0.87 5.44 -11.17
C VAL A 79 0.17 5.74 -9.86
N ASP A 80 -0.74 6.72 -9.88
CA ASP A 80 -1.63 7.02 -8.77
C ASP A 80 -3.00 7.46 -9.31
N VAL A 81 -3.99 7.68 -8.45
CA VAL A 81 -5.32 8.08 -8.88
C VAL A 81 -5.35 9.53 -9.35
N LEU A 82 -6.20 9.82 -10.34
CA LEU A 82 -6.39 11.17 -10.91
C LEU A 82 -6.58 12.24 -9.83
N GLU A 83 -7.38 11.96 -8.83
CA GLU A 83 -7.70 12.90 -7.76
C GLU A 83 -6.50 13.32 -6.92
N TYR A 84 -5.41 12.56 -6.97
CA TYR A 84 -4.17 12.91 -6.30
C TYR A 84 -3.45 14.08 -7.00
N TRP A 85 -3.55 14.19 -8.34
CA TRP A 85 -2.86 15.19 -9.16
C TRP A 85 -3.78 16.24 -9.79
N ASP A 86 -5.08 15.94 -9.92
CA ASP A 86 -6.06 16.82 -10.54
C ASP A 86 -6.46 18.01 -9.63
N ARG A 87 -6.01 17.98 -8.39
CA ARG A 87 -6.14 19.09 -7.46
C ARG A 87 -4.96 20.03 -7.65
N ASP A 88 -5.21 21.10 -8.41
CA ASP A 88 -4.42 22.33 -8.46
C ASP A 88 -3.01 22.14 -7.86
N PHE A 89 -2.12 21.49 -8.61
CA PHE A 89 -0.73 21.22 -8.21
C PHE A 89 -0.06 22.47 -7.62
N ASP A 90 -0.45 23.65 -8.12
CA ASP A 90 0.08 24.93 -7.69
C ASP A 90 -0.44 25.41 -6.33
N LYS A 91 -1.58 24.87 -5.87
CA LYS A 91 -2.27 25.32 -4.65
C LYS A 91 -1.90 24.51 -3.39
N TYR A 92 -1.46 23.28 -3.56
CA TYR A 92 -1.17 22.34 -2.47
C TYR A 92 0.30 21.98 -2.34
N TRP A 93 1.15 22.46 -3.25
CA TRP A 93 2.56 22.17 -3.30
C TRP A 93 3.35 23.43 -3.12
N LEU A 94 4.24 23.44 -2.15
CA LEU A 94 5.34 24.38 -2.15
C LEU A 94 6.15 24.10 -3.43
N ALA A 95 6.63 25.16 -4.08
CA ALA A 95 7.38 25.05 -5.35
C ALA A 95 8.55 24.04 -5.25
N GLU A 96 9.05 23.80 -4.04
CA GLU A 96 10.13 22.89 -3.70
C GLU A 96 9.69 21.42 -3.68
N GLU A 97 8.38 21.12 -3.66
CA GLU A 97 7.84 19.76 -3.59
C GLU A 97 7.41 19.20 -4.95
N LYS A 98 7.40 20.03 -6.01
CA LYS A 98 7.09 19.55 -7.36
C LYS A 98 8.13 18.55 -7.83
N PRO A 99 7.72 17.38 -8.36
CA PRO A 99 8.68 16.46 -8.93
C PRO A 99 9.44 17.12 -10.08
N PRO A 100 10.75 16.87 -10.21
CA PRO A 100 11.50 17.31 -11.39
C PRO A 100 10.81 16.82 -12.68
N LEU A 101 10.94 17.56 -13.78
CA LEU A 101 10.27 17.24 -15.05
C LEU A 101 10.55 15.79 -15.50
N GLU A 102 11.77 15.32 -15.33
CA GLU A 102 12.19 13.94 -15.64
C GLU A 102 11.41 12.88 -14.87
N VAL A 103 10.96 13.20 -13.65
CA VAL A 103 10.08 12.33 -12.85
C VAL A 103 8.62 12.55 -13.26
N ALA A 104 8.18 13.80 -13.41
CA ALA A 104 6.80 14.13 -13.72
C ALA A 104 6.30 13.45 -15.00
N VAL A 105 7.12 13.37 -16.05
CA VAL A 105 6.76 12.69 -17.31
C VAL A 105 6.59 11.18 -17.17
N ARG A 106 7.11 10.60 -16.09
CA ARG A 106 7.02 9.16 -15.75
C ARG A 106 5.81 8.84 -14.89
N LEU A 107 5.13 9.85 -14.34
CA LEU A 107 3.95 9.66 -13.52
C LEU A 107 2.70 9.61 -14.40
N LYS A 108 1.86 8.62 -14.17
CA LYS A 108 0.62 8.41 -14.91
C LYS A 108 -0.57 8.38 -13.95
N ALA A 109 -1.69 8.94 -14.38
CA ALA A 109 -2.93 8.90 -13.63
C ALA A 109 -3.76 7.68 -14.05
N ALA A 110 -4.33 6.99 -13.06
CA ALA A 110 -5.34 5.95 -13.27
C ALA A 110 -6.70 6.45 -12.78
N ASP A 111 -7.75 6.17 -13.54
CA ASP A 111 -9.11 6.47 -13.11
C ASP A 111 -9.53 5.45 -12.02
N PRO A 112 -9.87 5.90 -10.81
CA PRO A 112 -10.33 5.00 -9.76
C PRO A 112 -11.69 4.35 -10.05
N ALA A 113 -12.41 4.81 -11.08
CA ALA A 113 -13.70 4.24 -11.46
C ALA A 113 -13.56 2.91 -12.20
N ASP A 114 -12.50 2.74 -13.00
CA ASP A 114 -12.27 1.51 -13.76
C ASP A 114 -11.02 0.72 -13.34
N TYR A 115 -10.14 1.34 -12.55
CA TYR A 115 -8.87 0.80 -12.08
C TYR A 115 -7.91 0.36 -13.20
N ARG A 116 -8.15 0.77 -14.46
CA ARG A 116 -7.28 0.41 -15.57
C ARG A 116 -5.94 1.15 -15.48
N LEU A 117 -4.86 0.40 -15.50
CA LEU A 117 -3.52 0.99 -15.50
C LEU A 117 -3.15 1.46 -16.91
N PRO A 118 -2.67 2.71 -17.08
CA PRO A 118 -2.37 3.33 -18.38
C PRO A 118 -1.03 2.85 -18.96
N PHE A 119 -0.82 1.54 -18.96
CA PHE A 119 0.37 0.88 -19.49
C PHE A 119 -0.02 -0.32 -20.33
N GLU A 120 0.86 -0.67 -21.29
CA GLU A 120 0.70 -1.84 -22.13
C GLU A 120 0.91 -3.14 -21.35
N ASP A 121 0.39 -4.25 -21.89
CA ASP A 121 0.59 -5.59 -21.36
C ASP A 121 2.09 -5.94 -21.34
N GLY A 122 2.55 -6.59 -20.28
CA GLY A 122 3.92 -7.07 -20.20
C GLY A 122 5.00 -5.99 -20.24
N THR A 123 4.73 -4.81 -19.72
CA THR A 123 5.68 -3.67 -19.70
C THR A 123 6.76 -3.81 -18.63
N PHE A 124 6.40 -4.28 -17.43
CA PHE A 124 7.26 -4.14 -16.24
C PHE A 124 7.96 -5.43 -15.85
N ASP A 125 9.25 -5.33 -15.53
CA ASP A 125 10.06 -6.40 -14.93
C ASP A 125 9.73 -6.61 -13.45
N PHE A 126 9.25 -5.56 -12.78
CA PHE A 126 8.88 -5.57 -11.37
C PHE A 126 7.85 -4.49 -11.07
N CYS A 127 6.95 -4.76 -10.12
CA CYS A 127 6.03 -3.76 -9.57
C CYS A 127 6.08 -3.83 -8.05
N PHE A 128 5.92 -2.70 -7.39
CA PHE A 128 5.75 -2.67 -5.94
C PHE A 128 4.75 -1.60 -5.53
N SER A 129 4.28 -1.69 -4.29
CA SER A 129 3.54 -0.62 -3.62
C SER A 129 3.80 -0.62 -2.12
N ASP A 130 3.75 0.55 -1.51
CA ASP A 130 3.85 0.71 -0.06
C ASP A 130 2.69 1.57 0.45
N GLN A 131 1.88 1.04 1.38
CA GLN A 131 0.71 1.71 1.98
C GLN A 131 -0.33 2.17 0.93
N VAL A 132 -0.71 1.27 0.02
CA VAL A 132 -1.68 1.57 -1.05
C VAL A 132 -2.88 0.63 -1.02
N PHE A 133 -2.65 -0.67 -0.78
CA PHE A 133 -3.70 -1.68 -0.89
C PHE A 133 -4.84 -1.52 0.14
N GLU A 134 -4.60 -0.83 1.25
CA GLU A 134 -5.64 -0.43 2.21
C GLU A 134 -6.63 0.59 1.64
N HIS A 135 -6.26 1.29 0.57
CA HIS A 135 -7.11 2.27 -0.12
C HIS A 135 -7.79 1.69 -1.37
N VAL A 136 -7.49 0.45 -1.73
CA VAL A 136 -8.11 -0.23 -2.87
C VAL A 136 -9.45 -0.83 -2.48
N PHE A 137 -10.50 -0.60 -3.29
CA PHE A 137 -11.84 -1.15 -3.07
C PHE A 137 -12.16 -2.29 -4.05
N ASP A 138 -11.70 -2.22 -5.30
CA ASP A 138 -11.82 -3.31 -6.26
C ASP A 138 -10.50 -4.09 -6.41
N TYR A 139 -10.27 -4.99 -5.48
CA TYR A 139 -9.09 -5.86 -5.49
C TYR A 139 -9.03 -6.78 -6.71
N LYS A 140 -10.19 -7.17 -7.29
CA LYS A 140 -10.21 -8.09 -8.42
C LYS A 140 -9.59 -7.41 -9.64
N THR A 141 -10.12 -6.26 -9.98
CA THR A 141 -9.66 -5.50 -11.15
C THR A 141 -8.20 -5.09 -10.98
N ILE A 142 -7.81 -4.52 -9.83
CA ILE A 142 -6.44 -4.04 -9.67
C ILE A 142 -5.40 -5.18 -9.65
N MET A 143 -5.69 -6.34 -9.06
CA MET A 143 -4.79 -7.49 -9.11
C MET A 143 -4.62 -8.01 -10.54
N SER A 144 -5.70 -8.03 -11.34
CA SER A 144 -5.64 -8.41 -12.75
C SER A 144 -4.83 -7.41 -13.56
N GLU A 145 -5.00 -6.12 -13.33
CA GLU A 145 -4.27 -5.07 -14.03
C GLU A 145 -2.78 -5.06 -13.69
N ILE A 146 -2.42 -5.20 -12.39
CA ILE A 146 -1.02 -5.33 -11.99
C ILE A 146 -0.36 -6.51 -12.71
N VAL A 147 -1.03 -7.66 -12.74
CA VAL A 147 -0.50 -8.85 -13.42
C VAL A 147 -0.46 -8.67 -14.95
N ARG A 148 -1.42 -7.98 -15.55
CA ARG A 148 -1.44 -7.66 -16.97
C ARG A 148 -0.24 -6.85 -17.42
N VAL A 149 0.12 -5.84 -16.65
CA VAL A 149 1.25 -4.95 -17.00
C VAL A 149 2.61 -5.56 -16.67
N LEU A 150 2.67 -6.64 -15.88
CA LEU A 150 3.92 -7.37 -15.61
C LEU A 150 4.31 -8.28 -16.78
N LYS A 151 5.61 -8.33 -17.07
CA LYS A 151 6.17 -9.30 -18.04
C LYS A 151 5.92 -10.73 -17.57
N PRO A 152 5.87 -11.70 -18.49
CA PRO A 152 5.75 -13.11 -18.12
C PRO A 152 6.81 -13.53 -17.11
N GLY A 153 6.37 -14.12 -16.00
CA GLY A 153 7.27 -14.55 -14.91
C GLY A 153 7.71 -13.45 -13.93
N ALA A 154 7.42 -12.19 -14.22
CA ALA A 154 7.65 -11.10 -13.28
C ALA A 154 6.72 -11.16 -12.07
N ILE A 155 7.10 -10.49 -11.01
CA ILE A 155 6.35 -10.44 -9.74
C ILE A 155 6.07 -9.02 -9.32
N SER A 156 5.04 -8.85 -8.49
CA SER A 156 4.86 -7.62 -7.73
C SER A 156 4.89 -7.86 -6.23
N VAL A 157 5.31 -6.84 -5.47
CA VAL A 157 5.42 -6.89 -4.02
C VAL A 157 4.68 -5.71 -3.41
N HIS A 158 3.73 -6.00 -2.51
CA HIS A 158 2.85 -5.00 -1.92
C HIS A 158 2.90 -5.07 -0.39
N ASN A 159 3.25 -3.94 0.24
CA ASN A 159 3.28 -3.80 1.69
C ASN A 159 2.15 -2.87 2.13
N PHE A 160 1.29 -3.33 3.05
CA PHE A 160 0.15 -2.57 3.55
C PHE A 160 -0.33 -3.11 4.90
N PRO A 161 -1.06 -2.30 5.71
CA PRO A 161 -1.55 -2.74 7.01
C PRO A 161 -2.63 -3.82 6.88
N GLY A 162 -2.62 -4.76 7.82
CA GLY A 162 -3.67 -5.75 7.95
C GLY A 162 -4.74 -5.34 8.97
N PRO A 163 -5.91 -6.02 9.00
CA PRO A 163 -6.98 -5.68 9.93
C PRO A 163 -6.60 -5.86 11.40
N ASN A 164 -5.60 -6.66 11.69
CA ASN A 164 -5.19 -7.02 13.04
C ASN A 164 -3.92 -6.29 13.50
N ASN A 165 -3.50 -5.22 12.82
CA ASN A 165 -2.44 -4.38 13.32
C ASN A 165 -2.82 -3.80 14.68
N PHE A 166 -1.84 -3.59 15.56
CA PHE A 166 -2.12 -3.01 16.87
C PHE A 166 -2.56 -1.55 16.78
N MET A 167 -1.91 -0.78 15.91
CA MET A 167 -2.23 0.63 15.68
C MET A 167 -2.78 0.86 14.29
N GLU A 168 -3.80 1.67 14.20
CA GLU A 168 -4.29 2.29 12.98
C GLU A 168 -3.48 3.57 12.72
N GLY A 169 -2.71 3.60 11.62
CA GLY A 169 -1.73 4.67 11.38
C GLY A 169 -2.35 6.02 11.00
N HIS A 170 -3.51 6.02 10.32
CA HIS A 170 -4.12 7.25 9.81
C HIS A 170 -4.82 8.08 10.90
N VAL A 171 -5.37 7.43 11.92
CA VAL A 171 -6.03 8.10 13.05
C VAL A 171 -5.28 7.97 14.37
N ASN A 172 -4.15 7.24 14.39
CA ASN A 172 -3.31 6.98 15.56
C ASN A 172 -4.09 6.38 16.74
N LEU A 173 -4.95 5.40 16.44
CA LEU A 173 -5.76 4.71 17.46
C LEU A 173 -5.43 3.21 17.46
N PRO A 174 -5.48 2.55 18.62
CA PRO A 174 -5.33 1.11 18.67
C PRO A 174 -6.51 0.37 18.02
N PHE A 175 -6.29 -0.89 17.64
CA PHE A 175 -7.31 -1.79 17.13
C PHE A 175 -8.02 -1.28 15.86
N PRO A 176 -7.38 -1.34 14.69
CA PRO A 176 -7.91 -0.85 13.40
C PRO A 176 -9.35 -1.29 13.11
N TRP A 177 -9.73 -2.53 13.48
CA TRP A 177 -11.09 -3.03 13.28
C TRP A 177 -12.16 -2.29 14.08
N LEU A 178 -11.79 -1.65 15.22
CA LEU A 178 -12.69 -0.82 16.02
C LEU A 178 -12.80 0.60 15.45
N CYS A 179 -11.81 1.06 14.69
CA CYS A 179 -11.79 2.43 14.13
C CYS A 179 -12.91 2.68 13.09
N PHE A 180 -13.56 1.63 12.60
CA PHE A 180 -14.79 1.75 11.79
C PHE A 180 -16.06 1.96 12.64
N SER A 181 -15.96 1.80 13.96
CA SER A 181 -17.08 2.04 14.89
C SER A 181 -17.10 3.49 15.36
N ARG A 182 -18.19 4.19 15.05
CA ARG A 182 -18.39 5.58 15.52
C ARG A 182 -18.38 5.67 17.06
N SER A 183 -18.90 4.68 17.76
CA SER A 183 -18.89 4.64 19.23
C SER A 183 -17.48 4.57 19.77
N TYR A 184 -16.62 3.73 19.17
CA TYR A 184 -15.22 3.64 19.54
C TYR A 184 -14.46 4.94 19.27
N LEU A 185 -14.63 5.54 18.08
CA LEU A 185 -14.04 6.84 17.76
C LEU A 185 -14.49 7.94 18.72
N THR A 186 -15.77 7.92 19.13
CA THR A 186 -16.31 8.88 20.11
C THR A 186 -15.64 8.69 21.46
N LEU A 187 -15.53 7.46 21.95
CA LEU A 187 -14.84 7.16 23.21
C LEU A 187 -13.39 7.64 23.19
N CYS A 188 -12.64 7.33 22.12
CA CYS A 188 -11.25 7.76 21.97
C CYS A 188 -11.11 9.29 21.92
N ALA A 189 -12.01 9.98 21.21
CA ALA A 189 -12.01 11.43 21.14
C ALA A 189 -12.32 12.06 22.51
N TRP A 190 -13.27 11.52 23.27
CA TRP A 190 -13.52 11.93 24.64
C TRP A 190 -12.31 11.78 25.57
N ILE A 191 -11.62 10.64 25.49
CA ILE A 191 -10.39 10.42 26.26
C ILE A 191 -9.32 11.45 25.86
N SER A 192 -9.20 11.81 24.58
CA SER A 192 -8.27 12.82 24.11
C SER A 192 -8.57 14.21 24.68
N VAL A 193 -9.85 14.60 24.79
CA VAL A 193 -10.27 15.85 25.43
C VAL A 193 -9.93 15.83 26.91
N LEU A 194 -10.25 14.74 27.62
CA LEU A 194 -9.92 14.61 29.06
C LEU A 194 -8.42 14.68 29.33
N ARG A 195 -7.59 14.25 28.39
CA ARG A 195 -6.12 14.36 28.48
C ARG A 195 -5.57 15.72 28.02
N GLY A 196 -6.43 16.63 27.58
CA GLY A 196 -6.04 17.95 27.07
C GLY A 196 -5.29 17.93 25.74
N THR A 197 -5.32 16.81 25.01
CA THR A 197 -4.68 16.67 23.68
C THR A 197 -5.59 17.07 22.53
N GLU A 198 -6.87 17.30 22.81
CA GLU A 198 -7.89 17.71 21.84
C GLU A 198 -8.85 18.68 22.48
N SER A 199 -9.34 19.66 21.75
CA SER A 199 -10.31 20.67 22.25
C SER A 199 -11.76 20.36 21.84
N ASP A 200 -11.99 19.74 20.69
CA ASP A 200 -13.33 19.41 20.16
C ASP A 200 -13.42 17.93 19.75
N TRP A 201 -14.03 17.13 20.62
CA TRP A 201 -14.23 15.72 20.37
C TRP A 201 -15.15 15.47 19.15
N ARG A 202 -16.12 16.36 18.86
CA ARG A 202 -17.03 16.21 17.70
C ARG A 202 -16.27 16.41 16.39
N ALA A 203 -15.40 17.41 16.32
CA ALA A 203 -14.53 17.64 15.18
C ALA A 203 -13.60 16.43 14.97
N ARG A 204 -12.98 15.92 16.05
CA ARG A 204 -12.12 14.73 16.00
C ARG A 204 -12.85 13.51 15.48
N VAL A 205 -14.08 13.23 15.94
CA VAL A 205 -14.89 12.10 15.46
C VAL A 205 -15.24 12.27 13.98
N ARG A 206 -15.62 13.48 13.54
CA ARG A 206 -15.90 13.75 12.12
C ARG A 206 -14.67 13.48 11.26
N SER A 207 -13.51 14.03 11.65
CA SER A 207 -12.23 13.85 10.95
C SER A 207 -11.86 12.36 10.85
N ASN A 208 -11.82 11.66 11.99
CA ASN A 208 -11.46 10.25 12.00
C ASN A 208 -12.44 9.38 11.18
N THR A 209 -13.76 9.67 11.26
CA THR A 209 -14.75 8.96 10.44
C THR A 209 -14.53 9.23 8.95
N GLY A 210 -14.20 10.47 8.58
CA GLY A 210 -13.84 10.85 7.22
C GLY A 210 -12.63 10.04 6.72
N ILE A 211 -11.54 10.03 7.48
CA ILE A 211 -10.32 9.30 7.14
C ILE A 211 -10.60 7.80 6.99
N MET A 212 -11.33 7.19 7.93
CA MET A 212 -11.60 5.75 7.90
C MET A 212 -12.46 5.29 6.72
N ARG A 213 -13.19 6.19 6.05
CA ARG A 213 -13.94 5.85 4.83
C ARG A 213 -13.05 5.48 3.65
N PHE A 214 -11.81 5.96 3.63
CA PHE A 214 -10.84 5.69 2.57
C PHE A 214 -9.99 4.46 2.84
N ASN A 215 -10.23 3.76 3.95
CA ASN A 215 -9.44 2.61 4.36
C ASN A 215 -10.25 1.32 4.25
N ASN A 216 -9.60 0.28 3.81
CA ASN A 216 -10.14 -1.07 3.70
C ASN A 216 -9.05 -2.07 4.09
N TYR A 217 -9.23 -2.76 5.20
CA TYR A 217 -8.27 -3.75 5.69
C TYR A 217 -8.69 -5.18 5.32
N PRO A 218 -8.28 -5.69 4.15
CA PRO A 218 -8.69 -7.01 3.70
C PRO A 218 -8.01 -8.12 4.49
N THR A 219 -8.77 -9.20 4.75
CA THR A 219 -8.17 -10.42 5.29
C THR A 219 -7.44 -11.20 4.19
N LYS A 220 -6.42 -11.98 4.56
CA LYS A 220 -5.73 -12.89 3.63
C LYS A 220 -6.71 -13.84 2.92
N ALA A 221 -7.73 -14.32 3.64
CA ALA A 221 -8.74 -15.20 3.07
C ALA A 221 -9.56 -14.50 1.96
N LYS A 222 -9.97 -13.26 2.20
CA LYS A 222 -10.65 -12.43 1.19
C LYS A 222 -9.77 -12.24 -0.04
N LEU A 223 -8.51 -11.83 0.14
CA LEU A 223 -7.57 -11.59 -0.97
C LEU A 223 -7.29 -12.88 -1.77
N ARG A 224 -7.05 -14.02 -1.09
CA ARG A 224 -6.85 -15.31 -1.77
C ARG A 224 -8.08 -15.75 -2.57
N ARG A 225 -9.29 -15.51 -2.06
CA ARG A 225 -10.52 -15.82 -2.79
C ARG A 225 -10.66 -14.98 -4.05
N ILE A 226 -10.38 -13.68 -3.93
CA ILE A 226 -10.44 -12.75 -5.06
C ILE A 226 -9.37 -13.09 -6.11
N ALA A 227 -8.12 -13.29 -5.68
CA ALA A 227 -7.02 -13.64 -6.57
C ALA A 227 -7.32 -14.92 -7.38
N ARG A 228 -7.90 -15.95 -6.70
CA ARG A 228 -8.35 -17.17 -7.39
C ARG A 228 -9.40 -16.88 -8.49
N SER A 229 -10.37 -16.01 -8.21
CA SER A 229 -11.39 -15.63 -9.20
C SER A 229 -10.84 -14.78 -10.34
N ALA A 230 -9.71 -14.09 -10.11
CA ALA A 230 -9.01 -13.28 -11.09
C ALA A 230 -7.92 -14.05 -11.88
N GLY A 231 -7.71 -15.34 -11.56
CA GLY A 231 -6.64 -16.11 -12.20
C GLY A 231 -5.23 -15.69 -11.80
N VAL A 232 -5.08 -15.02 -10.64
CA VAL A 232 -3.82 -14.47 -10.14
C VAL A 232 -3.27 -15.37 -9.03
N ASP A 233 -1.98 -15.69 -9.07
CA ASP A 233 -1.30 -16.35 -7.97
C ASP A 233 -0.92 -15.33 -6.91
N ILE A 234 -1.26 -15.67 -5.66
CA ILE A 234 -1.03 -14.81 -4.50
C ILE A 234 -0.30 -15.57 -3.40
N SER A 235 0.71 -14.95 -2.84
CA SER A 235 1.39 -15.44 -1.64
C SER A 235 1.59 -14.32 -0.63
N PHE A 236 1.85 -14.71 0.63
CA PHE A 236 2.08 -13.78 1.73
C PHE A 236 3.35 -14.18 2.46
N VAL A 237 4.27 -13.24 2.62
CA VAL A 237 5.63 -13.45 3.13
C VAL A 237 5.99 -12.49 4.27
N GLU A 238 5.00 -12.13 5.09
CA GLU A 238 5.20 -11.17 6.18
C GLU A 238 6.26 -11.59 7.18
N VAL A 239 6.31 -12.90 7.48
CA VAL A 239 7.27 -13.46 8.42
C VAL A 239 8.68 -13.35 7.87
N GLU A 240 8.86 -13.72 6.61
CA GLU A 240 10.12 -13.64 5.90
C GLU A 240 10.60 -12.19 5.78
N ALA A 241 9.69 -11.28 5.41
CA ALA A 241 9.98 -9.85 5.30
C ALA A 241 10.33 -9.24 6.67
N PHE A 242 9.62 -9.60 7.72
CA PHE A 242 9.89 -9.12 9.07
C PHE A 242 11.28 -9.59 9.58
N ILE A 243 11.59 -10.86 9.41
CA ILE A 243 12.90 -11.43 9.79
C ILE A 243 14.02 -10.78 8.96
N PHE A 244 13.81 -10.60 7.66
CA PHE A 244 14.78 -9.96 6.76
C PHE A 244 15.12 -8.53 7.19
N ARG A 245 14.13 -7.79 7.68
CA ARG A 245 14.29 -6.42 8.23
C ARG A 245 14.94 -6.38 9.62
N GLY A 246 15.35 -7.52 10.17
CA GLY A 246 15.94 -7.62 11.50
C GLY A 246 14.98 -7.42 12.66
N GLY A 247 13.65 -7.48 12.40
CA GLY A 247 12.63 -7.44 13.47
C GLY A 247 12.36 -6.04 14.07
N GLY A 248 13.00 -4.98 13.61
CA GLY A 248 12.76 -3.61 14.09
C GLY A 248 12.88 -3.50 15.62
N ARG A 249 11.88 -2.89 16.30
CA ARG A 249 11.86 -2.77 17.77
C ARG A 249 11.83 -4.10 18.52
N ALA A 250 11.46 -5.19 17.86
CA ALA A 250 11.47 -6.52 18.44
C ALA A 250 12.80 -7.26 18.27
N ALA A 251 13.81 -6.64 17.64
CA ALA A 251 15.10 -7.27 17.37
C ALA A 251 15.76 -7.91 18.60
N PRO A 252 15.85 -7.24 19.77
CA PRO A 252 16.45 -7.85 20.97
C PRO A 252 15.71 -9.12 21.44
N MET A 253 14.38 -9.08 21.38
CA MET A 253 13.54 -10.23 21.74
C MET A 253 13.72 -11.37 20.73
N LEU A 254 13.80 -11.04 19.43
CA LEU A 254 14.04 -12.06 18.39
C LEU A 254 15.42 -12.71 18.52
N GLU A 255 16.45 -11.96 18.87
CA GLU A 255 17.78 -12.51 19.14
C GLU A 255 17.78 -13.49 20.32
N TRP A 256 17.07 -13.12 21.39
CA TRP A 256 16.89 -14.03 22.53
C TRP A 256 16.11 -15.29 22.12
N LEU A 257 14.98 -15.14 21.42
CA LEU A 257 14.19 -16.25 20.91
C LEU A 257 14.97 -17.14 19.94
N ARG A 258 15.87 -16.58 19.15
CA ARG A 258 16.75 -17.32 18.24
C ARG A 258 17.70 -18.24 18.99
N LYS A 259 18.23 -17.82 20.14
CA LYS A 259 19.08 -18.64 20.99
C LYS A 259 18.38 -19.92 21.45
N ILE A 260 17.07 -19.85 21.66
CA ILE A 260 16.24 -20.99 22.06
C ILE A 260 15.43 -21.60 20.88
N LYS A 261 15.75 -21.22 19.64
CA LYS A 261 15.14 -21.71 18.38
C LYS A 261 13.61 -21.50 18.27
N LEU A 262 13.06 -20.54 18.98
CA LEU A 262 11.62 -20.19 18.99
C LEU A 262 11.29 -18.92 18.20
N ASP A 263 12.27 -18.23 17.62
CA ASP A 263 12.11 -16.99 16.86
C ASP A 263 11.11 -17.13 15.70
N ARG A 264 11.24 -18.19 14.89
CA ARG A 264 10.33 -18.42 13.75
C ARG A 264 8.90 -18.72 14.18
N LEU A 265 8.71 -19.46 15.26
CA LEU A 265 7.39 -19.77 15.81
C LEU A 265 6.74 -18.49 16.36
N ALA A 266 7.48 -17.72 17.16
CA ALA A 266 7.01 -16.45 17.73
C ALA A 266 6.62 -15.45 16.63
N VAL A 267 7.44 -15.29 15.58
CA VAL A 267 7.13 -14.40 14.47
C VAL A 267 5.94 -14.92 13.66
N ARG A 268 5.77 -16.23 13.49
CA ARG A 268 4.56 -16.78 12.83
C ARG A 268 3.29 -16.46 13.62
N ILE A 269 3.31 -16.63 14.94
CA ILE A 269 2.18 -16.27 15.80
C ILE A 269 1.91 -14.77 15.74
N ALA A 270 2.94 -13.94 15.90
CA ALA A 270 2.82 -12.49 15.78
C ALA A 270 2.36 -12.05 14.37
N GLY A 271 2.81 -12.75 13.33
CA GLY A 271 2.45 -12.49 11.92
C GLY A 271 0.97 -12.63 11.60
N VAL A 272 0.24 -13.45 12.39
CA VAL A 272 -1.21 -13.56 12.26
C VAL A 272 -1.90 -12.29 12.75
N VAL A 273 -1.33 -11.64 13.78
CA VAL A 273 -2.03 -10.61 14.56
C VAL A 273 -1.45 -9.21 14.39
N MET A 274 -0.16 -9.07 14.16
CA MET A 274 0.51 -7.76 14.35
C MET A 274 1.38 -7.28 13.19
N LEU A 275 1.61 -8.10 12.16
CA LEU A 275 2.49 -7.70 11.06
C LEU A 275 1.70 -7.07 9.91
N GLN A 276 2.32 -6.08 9.28
CA GLN A 276 1.87 -5.59 7.99
C GLN A 276 1.81 -6.73 6.98
N ARG A 277 0.89 -6.65 6.04
CA ARG A 277 0.82 -7.59 4.92
C ARG A 277 2.01 -7.38 4.00
N TYR A 278 2.61 -8.46 3.60
CA TYR A 278 3.62 -8.47 2.55
C TYR A 278 3.17 -9.47 1.49
N MET A 279 2.47 -8.95 0.50
CA MET A 279 1.77 -9.71 -0.54
C MET A 279 2.58 -9.74 -1.81
N ILE A 280 2.63 -10.89 -2.45
CA ILE A 280 3.24 -11.08 -3.77
C ILE A 280 2.15 -11.51 -4.74
N LEU A 281 2.10 -10.87 -5.90
CA LEU A 281 1.28 -11.31 -7.03
C LEU A 281 2.17 -11.80 -8.15
N LYS A 282 1.70 -12.83 -8.86
CA LYS A 282 2.36 -13.40 -10.03
C LYS A 282 1.32 -13.81 -11.05
N ALA A 283 1.60 -13.59 -12.32
CA ALA A 283 0.78 -14.14 -13.39
C ALA A 283 0.82 -15.67 -13.32
N ARG A 284 -0.34 -16.32 -13.36
CA ARG A 284 -0.36 -17.76 -13.63
C ARG A 284 0.20 -17.96 -15.03
N HIS A 285 1.15 -18.88 -15.17
CA HIS A 285 1.51 -19.36 -16.49
C HIS A 285 0.21 -19.88 -17.16
N GLN A 286 -0.27 -19.18 -18.16
CA GLN A 286 -1.17 -19.83 -19.10
C GLN A 286 -0.36 -20.95 -19.73
N VAL A 287 -0.61 -22.17 -19.32
CA VAL A 287 -0.24 -23.32 -20.14
C VAL A 287 -0.95 -23.04 -21.47
N ALA A 288 -0.18 -22.73 -22.52
CA ALA A 288 -0.69 -22.61 -23.85
C ALA A 288 -1.54 -23.88 -24.07
N ALA A 289 -2.83 -23.70 -24.27
CA ALA A 289 -3.66 -24.79 -24.72
C ALA A 289 -3.05 -25.18 -26.09
N GLU A 290 -2.25 -26.24 -26.10
CA GLU A 290 -1.92 -26.91 -27.33
C GLU A 290 -3.27 -27.38 -27.91
N PHE A 291 -3.76 -26.60 -28.85
CA PHE A 291 -4.87 -27.05 -29.68
C PHE A 291 -4.35 -28.21 -30.52
N PRO A 292 -5.05 -29.35 -30.50
CA PRO A 292 -4.72 -30.51 -31.34
C PRO A 292 -4.85 -30.20 -32.81
#